data_b62ec892a93d650a5387f7d38e655932
#
_entry.id   b62ec892a93d650a5387f7d38e655932
#
_cell.length_a   1.000
_cell.length_b   1.000
_cell.length_c   1.000
_cell.angle_alpha   90.00
_cell.angle_beta   90.00
_cell.angle_gamma   90.00
#
_symmetry.space_group_name_H-M   'P 1'
#
loop_
_entity.id
_entity.type
_entity.pdbx_description
1 polymer ?
#
loop_
_entity_poly.entity_id
_entity_poly.type
_entity_poly.pdbx_seq_one_letter_code
_entity_poly.pdbx_strand_id
1 'polypeptide(L)' 'MPRTDLYLKVEIDLPEREQPERLASEICRQIRKVYGVRAAEVSNIIERET' A
#
# COMPACT_ATOMS: atom_id res chain seq x y z
N MET A 1 6.64 -21.89 -10.81
CA MET A 1 7.06 -20.49 -10.99
C MET A 1 7.57 -19.93 -9.68
N PRO A 2 8.69 -19.26 -9.67
CA PRO A 2 9.19 -18.67 -8.43
C PRO A 2 8.31 -17.52 -7.98
N ARG A 3 8.24 -17.34 -6.68
CA ARG A 3 7.54 -16.20 -6.09
C ARG A 3 8.55 -15.12 -5.76
N THR A 4 8.18 -13.90 -6.05
CA THR A 4 9.01 -12.75 -5.77
C THR A 4 8.20 -11.77 -4.92
N ASP A 5 8.77 -11.36 -3.81
CA ASP A 5 8.16 -10.34 -2.97
C ASP A 5 8.71 -8.98 -3.38
N LEU A 6 7.80 -8.08 -3.70
CA LEU A 6 8.15 -6.73 -4.10
C LEU A 6 7.77 -5.78 -2.98
N TYR A 7 8.74 -5.05 -2.47
CA TYR A 7 8.51 -4.07 -1.42
C TYR A 7 8.51 -2.69 -2.02
N LEU A 8 7.41 -1.98 -1.83
CA LEU A 8 7.21 -0.65 -2.39
C LEU A 8 7.12 0.38 -1.29
N LYS A 9 7.57 1.57 -1.60
CA LYS A 9 7.36 2.73 -0.76
C LYS A 9 6.43 3.67 -1.50
N VAL A 10 5.31 4.02 -0.90
CA VAL A 10 4.35 4.96 -1.45
C VAL A 10 4.24 6.14 -0.51
N GLU A 11 4.49 7.33 -1.02
CA GLU A 11 4.32 8.55 -0.24
C GLU A 11 2.95 9.12 -0.56
N ILE A 12 2.22 9.48 0.49
CA ILE A 12 0.87 10.01 0.34
C ILE A 12 0.72 11.27 1.18
N ASP A 13 -0.11 12.16 0.71
CA ASP A 13 -0.50 13.37 1.41
C ASP A 13 -1.97 13.27 1.73
N LEU A 14 -2.30 13.26 3.02
CA LEU A 14 -3.67 13.15 3.45
C LEU A 14 -4.03 14.28 4.41
N PRO A 15 -5.29 14.77 4.38
CA PRO A 15 -5.77 15.64 5.44
C PRO A 15 -5.69 14.93 6.79
N GLU A 16 -5.53 15.71 7.86
CA GLU A 16 -5.36 15.14 9.19
C GLU A 16 -6.46 14.20 9.61
N ARG A 17 -7.66 14.44 9.15
CA ARG A 17 -8.83 13.62 9.53
C ARG A 17 -8.93 12.31 8.74
N GLU A 18 -8.09 12.12 7.73
CA GLU A 18 -8.08 10.88 6.96
C GLU A 18 -7.14 9.89 7.62
N GLN A 19 -7.52 8.62 7.54
CA GLN A 19 -6.69 7.56 8.11
C GLN A 19 -5.89 6.89 7.01
N PRO A 20 -4.56 6.84 7.16
CA PRO A 20 -3.74 6.21 6.13
C PRO A 20 -4.06 4.73 5.92
N GLU A 21 -4.56 4.05 6.95
CA GLU A 21 -4.92 2.63 6.84
C GLU A 21 -6.01 2.40 5.80
N ARG A 22 -6.96 3.31 5.71
CA ARG A 22 -8.04 3.19 4.73
C ARG A 22 -7.51 3.30 3.31
N LEU A 23 -6.66 4.29 3.08
CA LEU A 23 -6.05 4.46 1.77
C LEU A 23 -5.14 3.29 1.44
N ALA A 24 -4.38 2.81 2.41
CA ALA A 24 -3.51 1.66 2.20
C ALA A 24 -4.31 0.43 1.76
N SER A 25 -5.45 0.19 2.40
CA SER A 25 -6.33 -0.92 2.02
C SER A 25 -6.84 -0.77 0.59
N GLU A 26 -7.20 0.46 0.21
CA GLU A 26 -7.68 0.73 -1.13
C GLU A 26 -6.57 0.49 -2.17
N ILE A 27 -5.35 0.94 -1.86
CA ILE A 27 -4.21 0.73 -2.73
C ILE A 27 -3.95 -0.77 -2.91
N CYS A 28 -3.98 -1.53 -1.83
CA CYS A 28 -3.79 -2.97 -1.92
C CYS A 28 -4.85 -3.64 -2.78
N ARG A 29 -6.08 -3.17 -2.66
CA ARG A 29 -7.18 -3.69 -3.47
C ARG A 29 -6.93 -3.43 -4.95
N GLN A 30 -6.44 -2.24 -5.30
CA GLN A 30 -6.15 -1.90 -6.68
C GLN A 30 -4.96 -2.70 -7.21
N ILE A 31 -3.94 -2.87 -6.38
CA ILE A 31 -2.76 -3.62 -6.77
C ILE A 31 -3.11 -5.07 -7.12
N ARG A 32 -4.04 -5.66 -6.39
CA ARG A 32 -4.44 -7.04 -6.64
C ARG A 32 -5.05 -7.24 -8.03
N LYS A 33 -5.48 -6.16 -8.68
CA LYS A 33 -6.02 -6.21 -10.03
C LYS A 33 -4.93 -6.24 -11.11
N VAL A 34 -3.70 -5.98 -10.72
CA VAL A 34 -2.58 -5.98 -11.65
C VAL A 34 -2.21 -7.42 -12.00
N TYR A 35 -2.01 -7.68 -13.28
CA TYR A 35 -1.67 -9.01 -13.74
C TYR A 35 -0.40 -9.52 -13.04
N GLY A 36 -0.47 -10.72 -12.54
CA GLY A 36 0.66 -11.34 -11.88
C GLY A 36 0.70 -11.15 -10.37
N VAL A 37 -0.12 -10.24 -9.83
CA VAL A 37 -0.16 -10.02 -8.38
C VAL A 37 -0.99 -11.11 -7.74
N ARG A 38 -0.40 -11.85 -6.84
CA ARG A 38 -1.05 -12.91 -6.11
C ARG A 38 -1.67 -12.42 -4.81
N ALA A 39 -0.95 -11.53 -4.11
CA ALA A 39 -1.41 -10.98 -2.85
C ALA A 39 -0.78 -9.62 -2.64
N ALA A 40 -1.42 -8.79 -1.85
CA ALA A 40 -0.88 -7.49 -1.48
C ALA A 40 -1.28 -7.20 -0.04
N GLU A 41 -0.34 -6.70 0.73
CA GLU A 41 -0.60 -6.37 2.12
C GLU A 41 0.22 -5.16 2.54
N VAL A 42 -0.23 -4.49 3.58
CA VAL A 42 0.48 -3.36 4.14
C VAL A 42 1.48 -3.85 5.15
N SER A 43 2.74 -3.53 4.90
CA SER A 43 3.83 -3.95 5.76
C SER A 43 4.06 -2.95 6.88
N ASN A 44 4.06 -1.66 6.54
CA ASN A 44 4.39 -0.57 7.46
C ASN A 44 3.65 0.69 7.06
N ILE A 45 3.25 1.47 8.07
CA ILE A 45 2.76 2.83 7.86
C ILE A 45 3.56 3.73 8.77
N ILE A 46 4.29 4.67 8.18
CA ILE A 46 5.12 5.60 8.93
C ILE A 46 4.64 7.00 8.65
N GLU A 47 4.26 7.72 9.71
CA GLU A 47 3.84 9.10 9.60
C GLU A 47 5.05 10.00 9.75
N ARG A 48 5.16 10.97 8.86
CA ARG A 48 6.23 11.94 8.90
C ARG A 48 5.65 13.34 9.00
N GLU A 49 6.23 14.12 9.86
CA GLU A 49 5.92 15.54 9.91
C GLU A 49 6.87 16.29 8.99
N THR A 50 6.31 17.18 8.22
CA THR A 50 7.09 18.00 7.31
C THR A 50 7.19 19.43 7.82
#